data_4633b7a2ce1477292ea8bd8f6b14ac59
#
_entry.id   4633b7a2ce1477292ea8bd8f6b14ac59
#
_cell.length_a   1.000
_cell.length_b   1.000
_cell.length_c   1.000
_cell.angle_alpha   90.00
_cell.angle_beta   90.00
_cell.angle_gamma   90.00
#
_symmetry.space_group_name_H-M   'P 1'
#
loop_
_entity.id
_entity.type
_entity.pdbx_description
1 polymer ?
#
loop_
_entity_poly.entity_id
_entity_poly.type
_entity_poly.pdbx_seq_one_letter_code
_entity_poly.pdbx_strand_id
1 'polypeptide(L)'
;TSRDLYYYLMYDPYTYGDVRLDVEVVNQGVNDNEVSLICRYDETLGWYEFSVTSGGLWTIYYYDNVINKDYSIIADGGSTNVKMGRDTNSYTVICQGRELSLYINGTLTKKVEHKDLSRGLVGIGVSSFDATPVIMNVPWMEISSP
;
A
#
# COMPACT_ATOMS: atom_id res chain seq x y z
N THR A 1 -13.02 17.92 -15.24
CA THR A 1 -12.25 18.04 -13.98
C THR A 1 -11.81 16.66 -13.53
N SER A 2 -10.52 16.46 -13.47
CA SER A 2 -9.98 15.25 -12.88
C SER A 2 -10.40 15.18 -11.41
N ARG A 3 -10.94 14.05 -11.03
CA ARG A 3 -11.38 13.81 -9.66
C ARG A 3 -10.52 12.76 -8.95
N ASP A 4 -9.45 12.36 -9.60
CA ASP A 4 -8.48 11.45 -8.99
C ASP A 4 -7.65 12.23 -7.99
N LEU A 5 -7.81 11.90 -6.72
CA LEU A 5 -7.05 12.48 -5.64
C LEU A 5 -6.06 11.44 -5.11
N TYR A 6 -4.80 11.84 -5.03
CA TYR A 6 -3.74 11.02 -4.45
C TYR A 6 -3.16 11.78 -3.27
N TYR A 7 -3.12 11.12 -2.13
CA TYR A 7 -2.53 11.67 -0.92
C TYR A 7 -1.64 10.62 -0.26
N TYR A 8 -0.39 11.00 -0.05
CA TYR A 8 0.62 10.11 0.56
C TYR A 8 1.19 10.74 1.80
N LEU A 9 1.38 9.93 2.83
CA LEU A 9 2.03 10.30 4.08
C LEU A 9 3.18 9.33 4.35
N MET A 10 4.41 9.86 4.35
CA MET A 10 5.61 9.09 4.66
C MET A 10 6.02 9.31 6.11
N TYR A 11 6.40 8.24 6.79
CA TYR A 11 7.01 8.30 8.10
C TYR A 11 8.52 8.45 7.91
N ASP A 12 9.02 9.68 8.07
CA ASP A 12 10.38 10.06 7.68
C ASP A 12 11.47 10.05 8.77
N PRO A 13 11.18 9.86 10.08
CA PRO A 13 12.25 9.81 11.09
C PRO A 13 13.26 8.68 10.90
N TYR A 14 12.84 7.55 10.31
CA TYR A 14 13.69 6.37 10.18
C TYR A 14 13.53 5.69 8.83
N THR A 15 14.63 5.08 8.37
CA THR A 15 14.61 4.14 7.24
C THR A 15 14.69 2.70 7.77
N TYR A 16 14.02 1.80 7.07
CA TYR A 16 13.93 0.39 7.44
C TYR A 16 14.41 -0.50 6.29
N GLY A 17 15.20 -1.52 6.62
CA GLY A 17 15.50 -2.61 5.70
C GLY A 17 14.36 -3.63 5.70
N ASP A 18 14.38 -4.51 6.70
CA ASP A 18 13.27 -5.42 6.94
C ASP A 18 12.24 -4.75 7.83
N VAL A 19 10.98 -4.78 7.40
CA VAL A 19 9.92 -4.04 8.10
C VAL A 19 8.57 -4.72 7.90
N ARG A 20 7.74 -4.66 8.93
CA ARG A 20 6.33 -4.99 8.89
C ARG A 20 5.51 -3.73 9.14
N LEU A 21 4.56 -3.47 8.27
CA LEU A 21 3.63 -2.36 8.38
C LEU A 21 2.21 -2.91 8.48
N ASP A 22 1.54 -2.60 9.57
CA ASP A 22 0.13 -2.95 9.80
C ASP A 22 -0.70 -1.68 9.86
N VAL A 23 -1.82 -1.66 9.16
CA VAL A 23 -2.77 -0.54 9.22
C VAL A 23 -4.19 -1.07 9.34
N GLU A 24 -5.01 -0.33 10.07
CA GLU A 24 -6.45 -0.51 10.09
C GLU A 24 -7.09 0.67 9.36
N VAL A 25 -8.00 0.36 8.43
CA VAL A 25 -8.63 1.37 7.59
C VAL A 25 -10.14 1.22 7.72
N VAL A 26 -10.80 2.32 8.08
CA VAL A 26 -12.26 2.41 8.11
C VAL A 26 -12.71 3.24 6.92
N ASN A 27 -13.42 2.62 5.98
CA ASN A 27 -14.01 3.32 4.85
C ASN A 27 -15.36 3.89 5.24
N GLN A 28 -15.47 5.21 5.29
CA GLN A 28 -16.70 5.92 5.66
C GLN A 28 -17.31 6.69 4.48
N GLY A 29 -16.64 6.68 3.34
CA GLY A 29 -17.08 7.39 2.13
C GLY A 29 -17.72 6.48 1.10
N VAL A 30 -17.63 6.92 -0.15
CA VAL A 30 -18.06 6.12 -1.29
C VAL A 30 -17.08 4.95 -1.54
N ASN A 31 -17.56 3.95 -2.27
CA ASN A 31 -16.83 2.68 -2.40
C ASN A 31 -15.64 2.70 -3.38
N ASP A 32 -15.48 3.77 -4.12
CA ASP A 32 -14.49 3.80 -5.19
C ASP A 32 -13.21 4.49 -4.74
N ASN A 33 -12.46 3.82 -3.88
CA ASN A 33 -11.23 4.34 -3.32
C ASN A 33 -10.17 3.24 -3.16
N GLU A 34 -8.95 3.67 -2.87
CA GLU A 34 -7.78 2.81 -2.77
C GLU A 34 -6.91 3.26 -1.61
N VAL A 35 -6.38 2.29 -0.88
CA VAL A 35 -5.35 2.48 0.13
C VAL A 35 -4.05 1.88 -0.38
N SER A 36 -2.96 2.60 -0.19
CA SER A 36 -1.61 2.14 -0.53
C SER A 36 -0.75 2.06 0.72
N LEU A 37 -0.02 0.95 0.85
CA LEU A 37 1.02 0.80 1.85
C LEU A 37 2.36 0.79 1.13
N ILE A 38 3.32 1.56 1.65
CA ILE A 38 4.59 1.78 0.97
C ILE A 38 5.73 1.33 1.88
N CYS A 39 6.67 0.58 1.31
CA CYS A 39 7.94 0.25 1.98
C CYS A 39 9.12 0.57 1.09
N ARG A 40 10.28 0.70 1.72
CA ARG A 40 11.56 0.96 1.06
C ARG A 40 11.51 2.17 0.12
N TYR A 41 10.81 3.21 0.57
CA TYR A 41 10.73 4.46 -0.16
C TYR A 41 12.08 5.18 -0.11
N ASP A 42 12.64 5.40 -1.27
CA ASP A 42 13.83 6.21 -1.47
C ASP A 42 13.54 7.20 -2.59
N GLU A 43 13.64 8.48 -2.28
CA GLU A 43 13.32 9.56 -3.22
C GLU A 43 14.14 9.47 -4.52
N THR A 44 15.35 8.94 -4.43
CA THR A 44 16.26 8.82 -5.56
C THR A 44 16.04 7.54 -6.36
N LEU A 45 15.80 6.41 -5.67
CA LEU A 45 15.76 5.09 -6.29
C LEU A 45 14.35 4.64 -6.66
N GLY A 46 13.37 4.93 -5.82
CA GLY A 46 12.01 4.47 -6.00
C GLY A 46 11.43 3.82 -4.75
N TRP A 47 10.35 3.04 -4.90
CA TRP A 47 9.67 2.39 -3.77
C TRP A 47 8.82 1.21 -4.20
N TYR A 48 8.40 0.41 -3.22
CA TYR A 48 7.37 -0.60 -3.38
C TYR A 48 6.05 -0.09 -2.82
N GLU A 49 4.97 -0.31 -3.56
CA GLU A 49 3.64 0.16 -3.20
C GLU A 49 2.63 -0.97 -3.34
N PHE A 50 1.87 -1.19 -2.27
CA PHE A 50 0.85 -2.24 -2.19
C PHE A 50 -0.50 -1.55 -2.12
N SER A 51 -1.27 -1.65 -3.18
CA SER A 51 -2.56 -0.98 -3.30
C SER A 51 -3.70 -1.97 -3.14
N VAL A 52 -4.71 -1.59 -2.36
CA VAL A 52 -5.93 -2.37 -2.19
C VAL A 52 -7.12 -1.44 -2.39
N THR A 53 -8.00 -1.79 -3.33
CA THR A 53 -9.22 -1.05 -3.56
C THR A 53 -10.34 -1.51 -2.64
N SER A 54 -11.30 -0.66 -2.41
CA SER A 54 -12.51 -1.00 -1.64
C SER A 54 -13.37 -2.08 -2.32
N GLY A 55 -13.17 -2.32 -3.61
CA GLY A 55 -13.80 -3.40 -4.37
C GLY A 55 -13.07 -4.74 -4.32
N GLY A 56 -11.92 -4.81 -3.63
CA GLY A 56 -11.17 -6.05 -3.44
C GLY A 56 -10.07 -6.31 -4.46
N LEU A 57 -9.78 -5.39 -5.34
CA LEU A 57 -8.63 -5.48 -6.23
C LEU A 57 -7.37 -5.06 -5.51
N TRP A 58 -6.28 -5.78 -5.73
CA TRP A 58 -4.99 -5.45 -5.16
C TRP A 58 -3.90 -5.48 -6.21
N THR A 59 -2.87 -4.64 -6.02
CA THR A 59 -1.72 -4.55 -6.92
C THR A 59 -0.46 -4.30 -6.11
N ILE A 60 0.62 -4.98 -6.45
CA ILE A 60 1.96 -4.71 -5.93
C ILE A 60 2.76 -4.05 -7.04
N TYR A 61 3.16 -2.80 -6.79
CA TYR A 61 3.91 -1.97 -7.72
C TYR A 61 5.36 -1.81 -7.29
N TYR A 62 6.22 -1.67 -8.27
CA TYR A 62 7.55 -1.09 -8.13
C TYR A 62 7.59 0.23 -8.89
N TYR A 63 7.91 1.32 -8.21
CA TYR A 63 8.22 2.58 -8.86
C TYR A 63 9.74 2.69 -9.02
N ASP A 64 10.20 2.74 -10.27
CA ASP A 64 11.62 2.91 -10.62
C ASP A 64 11.88 4.38 -10.94
N ASN A 65 12.63 5.06 -10.08
CA ASN A 65 12.96 6.47 -10.27
C ASN A 65 14.34 6.67 -10.91
N VAL A 66 14.99 5.63 -11.36
CA VAL A 66 16.34 5.70 -11.95
C VAL A 66 16.27 5.66 -13.48
N ILE A 67 15.67 4.63 -14.03
CA ILE A 67 15.67 4.35 -15.48
C ILE A 67 14.33 4.73 -16.11
N ASN A 68 13.28 4.05 -15.72
CA ASN A 68 11.96 4.20 -16.36
C ASN A 68 11.18 5.41 -15.85
N LYS A 69 11.42 5.80 -14.61
CA LYS A 69 10.69 6.87 -13.91
C LYS A 69 9.19 6.66 -13.97
N ASP A 70 8.77 5.44 -13.73
CA ASP A 70 7.39 5.00 -13.83
C ASP A 70 7.14 3.76 -12.96
N TYR A 71 5.86 3.45 -12.78
CA TYR A 71 5.41 2.24 -12.11
C TYR A 71 5.48 1.04 -13.02
N SER A 72 5.83 -0.09 -12.45
CA SER A 72 5.62 -1.41 -13.04
C SER A 72 4.84 -2.29 -12.08
N ILE A 73 4.00 -3.15 -12.62
CA ILE A 73 3.21 -4.09 -11.82
C ILE A 73 4.06 -5.34 -11.59
N ILE A 74 4.30 -5.67 -10.32
CA ILE A 74 4.96 -6.91 -9.94
C ILE A 74 3.94 -8.05 -9.91
N ALA A 75 2.77 -7.80 -9.31
CA ALA A 75 1.67 -8.76 -9.24
C ALA A 75 0.36 -8.02 -8.99
N ASP A 76 -0.75 -8.60 -9.41
CA ASP A 76 -2.09 -8.09 -9.15
C ASP A 76 -3.11 -9.22 -9.03
N GLY A 77 -4.29 -8.90 -8.56
CA GLY A 77 -5.38 -9.84 -8.44
C GLY A 77 -6.57 -9.29 -7.70
N GLY A 78 -7.50 -10.17 -7.36
CA GLY A 78 -8.67 -9.85 -6.55
C GLY A 78 -8.67 -10.68 -5.26
N SER A 79 -9.32 -10.15 -4.23
CA SER A 79 -9.48 -10.83 -2.95
C SER A 79 -10.92 -10.71 -2.46
N THR A 80 -11.48 -11.83 -2.04
CA THR A 80 -12.78 -11.87 -1.35
C THR A 80 -12.64 -11.57 0.14
N ASN A 81 -11.41 -11.41 0.64
CA ASN A 81 -11.16 -11.09 2.05
C ASN A 81 -11.36 -9.61 2.36
N VAL A 82 -11.43 -8.74 1.37
CA VAL A 82 -11.77 -7.33 1.57
C VAL A 82 -13.25 -7.21 1.88
N LYS A 83 -13.57 -6.58 3.01
CA LYS A 83 -14.94 -6.24 3.36
C LYS A 83 -15.32 -4.98 2.58
N MET A 84 -16.24 -5.15 1.65
CA MET A 84 -16.67 -4.07 0.76
C MET A 84 -17.59 -3.08 1.45
N GLY A 85 -17.66 -1.88 0.91
CA GLY A 85 -18.53 -0.84 1.43
C GLY A 85 -17.90 -0.09 2.60
N ARG A 86 -18.77 0.42 3.46
CA ARG A 86 -18.38 1.16 4.66
C ARG A 86 -18.03 0.18 5.77
N ASP A 87 -16.84 -0.37 5.71
CA ASP A 87 -16.39 -1.39 6.67
C ASP A 87 -14.93 -1.13 7.06
N THR A 88 -14.49 -1.90 8.05
CA THR A 88 -13.12 -1.85 8.55
C THR A 88 -12.32 -3.01 7.97
N ASN A 89 -11.17 -2.69 7.41
CA ASN A 89 -10.21 -3.68 6.90
C ASN A 89 -8.85 -3.46 7.54
N SER A 90 -8.13 -4.56 7.76
CA SER A 90 -6.74 -4.56 8.21
C SER A 90 -5.84 -5.02 7.08
N TYR A 91 -4.82 -4.24 6.79
CA TYR A 91 -3.82 -4.57 5.78
C TYR A 91 -2.45 -4.68 6.42
N THR A 92 -1.69 -5.69 6.02
CA THR A 92 -0.33 -5.90 6.49
C THR A 92 0.58 -6.09 5.30
N VAL A 93 1.70 -5.40 5.33
CA VAL A 93 2.78 -5.54 4.34
C VAL A 93 4.05 -5.91 5.09
N ILE A 94 4.75 -6.92 4.58
CA ILE A 94 6.06 -7.31 5.09
C ILE A 94 7.07 -7.21 3.94
N CYS A 95 8.11 -6.40 4.15
CA CYS A 95 9.24 -6.27 3.26
C CYS A 95 10.45 -6.82 3.99
N GLN A 96 10.87 -8.04 3.64
CA GLN A 96 11.93 -8.76 4.33
C GLN A 96 12.86 -9.44 3.32
N GLY A 97 14.13 -9.04 3.34
CA GLY A 97 15.08 -9.52 2.34
C GLY A 97 14.59 -9.16 0.94
N ARG A 98 14.41 -10.16 0.09
CA ARG A 98 13.83 -9.99 -1.25
C ARG A 98 12.34 -10.27 -1.30
N GLU A 99 11.74 -10.68 -0.19
CA GLU A 99 10.32 -11.04 -0.14
C GLU A 99 9.45 -9.85 0.18
N LEU A 100 8.39 -9.70 -0.59
CA LEU A 100 7.34 -8.71 -0.40
C LEU A 100 6.04 -9.47 -0.20
N SER A 101 5.35 -9.24 0.92
CA SER A 101 4.13 -9.97 1.27
C SER A 101 3.00 -9.01 1.58
N LEU A 102 1.81 -9.33 1.08
CA LEU A 102 0.57 -8.61 1.35
C LEU A 102 -0.41 -9.53 2.06
N TYR A 103 -0.93 -9.08 3.19
CA TYR A 103 -2.00 -9.73 3.94
C TYR A 103 -3.22 -8.83 3.98
N ILE A 104 -4.39 -9.41 3.76
CA ILE A 104 -5.67 -8.72 3.86
C ILE A 104 -6.50 -9.42 4.94
N ASN A 105 -6.86 -8.68 5.97
CA ASN A 105 -7.61 -9.18 7.11
C ASN A 105 -7.00 -10.48 7.69
N GLY A 106 -5.68 -10.49 7.85
CA GLY A 106 -4.93 -11.58 8.43
C GLY A 106 -4.63 -12.76 7.49
N THR A 107 -5.12 -12.72 6.26
CA THR A 107 -4.89 -13.79 5.27
C THR A 107 -3.81 -13.37 4.28
N LEU A 108 -2.79 -14.23 4.11
CA LEU A 108 -1.77 -14.00 3.09
C LEU A 108 -2.43 -13.98 1.70
N THR A 109 -2.31 -12.85 1.02
CA THR A 109 -2.89 -12.64 -0.30
C THR A 109 -1.88 -12.92 -1.40
N LYS A 110 -0.67 -12.39 -1.24
CA LYS A 110 0.41 -12.61 -2.21
C LYS A 110 1.77 -12.42 -1.55
N LYS A 111 2.71 -13.25 -1.96
CA LYS A 111 4.14 -13.13 -1.66
C LYS A 111 4.90 -13.15 -2.98
N VAL A 112 5.76 -12.17 -3.19
CA VAL A 112 6.61 -12.05 -4.37
C VAL A 112 8.04 -11.77 -3.96
N GLU A 113 8.98 -11.95 -4.89
CA GLU A 113 10.37 -11.56 -4.72
C GLU A 113 10.70 -10.38 -5.63
N HIS A 114 11.42 -9.40 -5.09
CA HIS A 114 11.96 -8.29 -5.86
C HIS A 114 13.21 -7.77 -5.16
N LYS A 115 14.27 -7.49 -5.91
CA LYS A 115 15.60 -7.25 -5.36
C LYS A 115 16.12 -5.81 -5.49
N ASP A 116 15.41 -4.94 -6.18
CA ASP A 116 15.97 -3.65 -6.60
C ASP A 116 16.07 -2.63 -5.47
N LEU A 117 15.23 -2.77 -4.44
CA LEU A 117 15.26 -1.90 -3.27
C LEU A 117 15.46 -2.73 -2.01
N SER A 118 16.32 -2.24 -1.11
CA SER A 118 16.64 -2.95 0.13
C SER A 118 16.34 -2.14 1.39
N ARG A 119 16.11 -0.83 1.28
CA ARG A 119 15.94 0.05 2.43
C ARG A 119 15.21 1.32 2.04
N GLY A 120 14.48 1.90 2.97
CA GLY A 120 13.83 3.19 2.78
C GLY A 120 12.79 3.50 3.84
N LEU A 121 12.02 4.54 3.60
CA LEU A 121 10.92 4.96 4.46
C LEU A 121 9.71 4.03 4.27
N VAL A 122 8.80 4.08 5.23
CA VAL A 122 7.47 3.49 5.13
C VAL A 122 6.42 4.59 5.10
N GLY A 123 5.27 4.27 4.54
CA GLY A 123 4.18 5.23 4.47
C GLY A 123 2.87 4.61 4.01
N ILE A 124 1.85 5.45 3.99
CA ILE A 124 0.53 5.10 3.50
C ILE A 124 0.06 6.14 2.50
N GLY A 125 -0.82 5.73 1.61
CA GLY A 125 -1.48 6.61 0.66
C GLY A 125 -2.97 6.31 0.57
N VAL A 126 -3.71 7.32 0.16
CA VAL A 126 -5.13 7.21 -0.14
C VAL A 126 -5.38 7.86 -1.49
N SER A 127 -6.13 7.19 -2.34
CA SER A 127 -6.55 7.75 -3.60
C SER A 127 -8.03 7.49 -3.87
N SER A 128 -8.64 8.35 -4.66
CA SER A 128 -10.00 8.19 -5.15
C SER A 128 -9.99 7.98 -6.65
N PHE A 129 -10.93 7.15 -7.13
CA PHE A 129 -11.25 7.05 -8.54
C PHE A 129 -12.53 7.86 -8.73
N ASP A 130 -12.68 8.84 -9.43
CA ASP A 130 -13.92 9.59 -9.75
C ASP A 130 -14.92 9.85 -8.61
N ALA A 131 -14.75 9.25 -7.47
CA ALA A 131 -15.71 9.28 -6.38
C ALA A 131 -15.29 10.25 -5.28
N THR A 132 -16.11 11.22 -4.99
CA THR A 132 -15.90 12.17 -3.89
C THR A 132 -17.21 12.34 -3.09
N PRO A 133 -17.11 12.52 -1.77
CA PRO A 133 -15.91 12.60 -0.97
C PRO A 133 -15.29 11.24 -0.66
N VAL A 134 -13.97 11.19 -0.54
CA VAL A 134 -13.28 10.06 0.05
C VAL A 134 -13.13 10.32 1.53
N ILE A 135 -13.79 9.50 2.33
CA ILE A 135 -13.70 9.58 3.79
C ILE A 135 -13.14 8.25 4.28
N MET A 136 -11.87 8.27 4.61
CA MET A 136 -11.18 7.13 5.19
C MET A 136 -10.57 7.53 6.52
N ASN A 137 -10.73 6.68 7.51
CA ASN A 137 -10.11 6.84 8.80
C ASN A 137 -9.08 5.72 8.98
N VAL A 138 -7.87 6.10 9.35
CA VAL A 138 -6.81 5.17 9.72
C VAL A 138 -6.59 5.32 11.23
N PRO A 139 -7.35 4.59 12.07
CA PRO A 139 -7.28 4.78 13.51
C PRO A 139 -5.93 4.40 14.09
N TRP A 140 -5.21 3.48 13.46
CA TRP A 140 -3.85 3.17 13.87
C TRP A 140 -3.01 2.60 12.73
N MET A 141 -1.71 2.77 12.88
CA MET A 141 -0.67 2.21 12.04
C MET A 141 0.45 1.72 12.96
N GLU A 142 0.95 0.53 12.72
CA GLU A 142 2.05 -0.04 13.49
C GLU A 142 3.20 -0.41 12.56
N ILE A 143 4.40 -0.01 12.95
CA ILE A 143 5.65 -0.35 12.28
C ILE A 143 6.44 -1.24 13.23
N SER A 144 6.81 -2.43 12.77
CA SER A 144 7.50 -3.41 13.60
C SER A 144 8.56 -4.18 12.82
N SER A 145 9.37 -4.95 13.54
CA SER A 145 10.23 -5.97 12.93
C SER A 145 9.40 -7.16 12.49
N PRO A 146 9.67 -7.68 11.31
CA PRO A 146 8.98 -8.87 10.86
C PRO A 146 9.37 -10.12 11.62
#